data_d5fef64a22f68a92ae438bc1aea38962
#
_entry.id   d5fef64a22f68a92ae438bc1aea38962
#
_cell.length_a   1.000
_cell.length_b   1.000
_cell.length_c   1.000
_cell.angle_alpha   90.00
_cell.angle_beta   90.00
_cell.angle_gamma   90.00
#
_symmetry.space_group_name_H-M   'P 1'
#
loop_
_entity.id
_entity.type
_entity.pdbx_description
1 polymer ?
#
loop_
_entity_poly.entity_id
_entity_poly.type
_entity_poly.pdbx_seq_one_letter_code
_entity_poly.pdbx_strand_id
1 'polypeptide(L)'
;MLYQYHDAQIGSLLAFTNDLKENKPFFLVQDNLLKLVWNRNNHAVCFQVDDQIICLEPRQIVAITFVHHLELDKKAAALTTFAFNREFYCMQEQDSEVSCYGVLFFGAQHLPIVTIPPEEVARYEMLYDIFVEEFQNKDNIQGEMLHVLLKRLIIKCTRLAHNQTFFQKLDEVQTELVRKYNFLVDIHYKTKKQVADYAEMLNKSPKTLSNIFKLHDLKTPQQIIHDRIALESKRFLLFTDKSCKEIAYMLGFDDPTHFSKFFKKIYNQTPL
;
A
#
# COMPACT_ATOMS: atom_id res chain seq x y z
N MET A 1 -13.96 -16.52 7.74
CA MET A 1 -15.21 -15.71 7.53
C MET A 1 -14.80 -14.37 6.95
N LEU A 2 -15.56 -13.84 5.96
CA LEU A 2 -15.34 -12.54 5.33
C LEU A 2 -16.52 -11.62 5.67
N TYR A 3 -16.19 -10.47 6.26
CA TYR A 3 -17.14 -9.39 6.51
C TYR A 3 -16.93 -8.28 5.48
N GLN A 4 -18.02 -7.65 5.03
CA GLN A 4 -17.94 -6.58 4.03
C GLN A 4 -18.95 -5.49 4.36
N TYR A 5 -18.52 -4.26 4.21
CA TYR A 5 -19.35 -3.07 4.16
C TYR A 5 -19.14 -2.40 2.80
N HIS A 6 -20.21 -2.09 2.12
CA HIS A 6 -20.19 -1.45 0.82
C HIS A 6 -21.31 -0.41 0.71
N ASP A 7 -20.94 0.81 0.36
CA ASP A 7 -21.88 1.84 -0.05
C ASP A 7 -21.79 2.05 -1.56
N ALA A 8 -22.81 1.63 -2.27
CA ALA A 8 -22.85 1.67 -3.73
C ALA A 8 -22.97 3.10 -4.30
N GLN A 9 -23.45 4.08 -3.51
CA GLN A 9 -23.60 5.45 -3.98
C GLN A 9 -22.25 6.15 -4.17
N ILE A 10 -21.32 5.91 -3.25
CA ILE A 10 -19.96 6.51 -3.28
C ILE A 10 -18.89 5.50 -3.66
N GLY A 11 -19.26 4.23 -3.89
CA GLY A 11 -18.31 3.15 -4.21
C GLY A 11 -17.37 2.78 -3.07
N SER A 12 -17.72 3.11 -1.82
CA SER A 12 -16.88 2.82 -0.66
C SER A 12 -16.92 1.34 -0.29
N LEU A 13 -15.76 0.80 0.09
CA LEU A 13 -15.61 -0.59 0.47
C LEU A 13 -14.66 -0.73 1.66
N LEU A 14 -15.12 -1.41 2.70
CA LEU A 14 -14.29 -1.97 3.77
C LEU A 14 -14.57 -3.47 3.86
N ALA A 15 -13.51 -4.27 3.80
CA ALA A 15 -13.57 -5.72 3.99
C ALA A 15 -12.68 -6.13 5.16
N PHE A 16 -13.12 -7.12 5.91
CA PHE A 16 -12.41 -7.66 7.04
C PHE A 16 -12.49 -9.18 7.04
N THR A 17 -11.36 -9.84 7.24
CA THR A 17 -11.29 -11.29 7.38
C THR A 17 -10.28 -11.71 8.43
N ASN A 18 -10.53 -12.82 9.11
CA ASN A 18 -9.55 -13.49 9.98
C ASN A 18 -8.77 -14.59 9.23
N ASP A 19 -9.08 -14.83 7.97
CA ASP A 19 -8.36 -15.77 7.10
C ASP A 19 -8.24 -15.20 5.69
N LEU A 20 -7.14 -14.48 5.46
CA LEU A 20 -6.82 -13.90 4.17
C LEU A 20 -6.68 -14.95 3.07
N LYS A 21 -6.16 -16.14 3.41
CA LYS A 21 -5.94 -17.23 2.45
C LYS A 21 -7.24 -17.79 1.92
N GLU A 22 -8.20 -18.10 2.79
CA GLU A 22 -9.52 -18.60 2.40
C GLU A 22 -10.25 -17.58 1.52
N ASN A 23 -10.06 -16.29 1.80
CA ASN A 23 -10.74 -15.20 1.13
C ASN A 23 -9.90 -14.52 0.04
N LYS A 24 -8.76 -15.09 -0.35
CA LYS A 24 -7.86 -14.55 -1.38
C LYS A 24 -8.57 -14.15 -2.67
N PRO A 25 -9.53 -14.91 -3.24
CA PRO A 25 -10.19 -14.52 -4.47
C PRO A 25 -10.87 -13.15 -4.41
N PHE A 26 -11.48 -12.80 -3.27
CA PHE A 26 -12.07 -11.47 -3.07
C PHE A 26 -11.03 -10.36 -3.16
N PHE A 27 -9.87 -10.54 -2.49
CA PHE A 27 -8.83 -9.52 -2.43
C PHE A 27 -8.01 -9.40 -3.72
N LEU A 28 -8.04 -10.39 -4.61
CA LEU A 28 -7.39 -10.35 -5.92
C LEU A 28 -8.22 -9.62 -6.97
N VAL A 29 -9.54 -9.67 -6.88
CA VAL A 29 -10.44 -9.01 -7.84
C VAL A 29 -10.49 -7.49 -7.62
N GLN A 30 -10.18 -7.03 -6.42
CA GLN A 30 -10.26 -5.63 -6.02
C GLN A 30 -8.87 -4.96 -6.14
N ASP A 31 -8.65 -4.23 -7.24
CA ASP A 31 -7.33 -3.64 -7.58
C ASP A 31 -6.97 -2.37 -6.79
N ASN A 32 -7.90 -1.81 -6.01
CA ASN A 32 -7.76 -0.51 -5.37
C ASN A 32 -7.70 -0.55 -3.83
N LEU A 33 -7.51 -1.74 -3.23
CA LEU A 33 -7.56 -1.90 -1.78
C LEU A 33 -6.21 -1.66 -1.10
N LEU A 34 -6.20 -0.79 -0.12
CA LEU A 34 -5.19 -0.72 0.93
C LEU A 34 -5.46 -1.82 1.94
N LYS A 35 -4.42 -2.47 2.46
CA LYS A 35 -4.56 -3.61 3.36
C LYS A 35 -3.67 -3.45 4.59
N LEU A 36 -4.21 -3.76 5.77
CA LEU A 36 -3.47 -4.00 6.99
C LEU A 36 -3.55 -5.50 7.28
N VAL A 37 -2.43 -6.20 7.16
CA VAL A 37 -2.34 -7.65 7.36
C VAL A 37 -1.66 -7.91 8.70
N TRP A 38 -2.38 -8.54 9.61
CA TRP A 38 -1.98 -8.75 11.00
C TRP A 38 -1.76 -10.23 11.31
N ASN A 39 -0.57 -10.57 11.78
CA ASN A 39 -0.27 -11.90 12.31
C ASN A 39 -0.70 -11.98 13.78
N ARG A 40 -1.84 -12.60 14.04
CA ARG A 40 -2.37 -12.92 15.38
C ARG A 40 -1.98 -14.31 15.87
N ASN A 41 -1.22 -15.06 15.06
CA ASN A 41 -0.72 -16.37 15.46
C ASN A 41 0.43 -16.25 16.46
N ASN A 42 0.77 -17.35 17.11
CA ASN A 42 1.91 -17.45 18.03
C ASN A 42 3.23 -17.87 17.35
N HIS A 43 3.24 -17.92 16.02
CA HIS A 43 4.40 -18.26 15.19
C HIS A 43 4.48 -17.33 13.98
N ALA A 44 5.66 -17.25 13.37
CA ALA A 44 5.87 -16.48 12.16
C ALA A 44 5.08 -17.02 10.97
N VAL A 45 4.52 -16.15 10.16
CA VAL A 45 3.81 -16.48 8.93
C VAL A 45 4.45 -15.76 7.76
N CYS A 46 4.96 -16.54 6.80
CA CYS A 46 5.61 -15.99 5.61
C CYS A 46 4.67 -16.04 4.41
N PHE A 47 4.75 -15.01 3.58
CA PHE A 47 4.02 -14.89 2.32
C PHE A 47 4.81 -13.99 1.36
N GLN A 48 4.44 -14.01 0.09
CA GLN A 48 5.12 -13.24 -0.93
C GLN A 48 4.34 -11.96 -1.23
N VAL A 49 5.07 -10.84 -1.30
CA VAL A 49 4.56 -9.57 -1.80
C VAL A 49 5.46 -9.14 -2.95
N ASP A 50 4.90 -9.10 -4.16
CA ASP A 50 5.65 -8.92 -5.41
C ASP A 50 6.78 -9.96 -5.50
N ASP A 51 8.05 -9.54 -5.50
CA ASP A 51 9.23 -10.41 -5.59
C ASP A 51 9.88 -10.66 -4.22
N GLN A 52 9.27 -10.19 -3.11
CA GLN A 52 9.86 -10.29 -1.78
C GLN A 52 9.08 -11.25 -0.90
N ILE A 53 9.80 -12.11 -0.18
CA ILE A 53 9.22 -12.93 0.88
C ILE A 53 9.18 -12.08 2.15
N ILE A 54 7.99 -11.88 2.68
CA ILE A 54 7.73 -11.18 3.94
C ILE A 54 7.35 -12.22 4.98
N CYS A 55 8.06 -12.23 6.10
CA CYS A 55 7.72 -13.05 7.27
C CYS A 55 7.26 -12.12 8.39
N LEU A 56 6.00 -12.26 8.78
CA LEU A 56 5.46 -11.54 9.93
C LEU A 56 5.62 -12.40 11.18
N GLU A 57 6.36 -11.89 12.14
CA GLU A 57 6.43 -12.42 13.48
C GLU A 57 5.09 -12.27 14.24
N PRO A 58 4.86 -13.01 15.33
CA PRO A 58 3.70 -12.79 16.18
C PRO A 58 3.51 -11.32 16.54
N ARG A 59 2.26 -10.82 16.48
CA ARG A 59 1.89 -9.44 16.82
C ARG A 59 2.39 -8.39 15.83
N GLN A 60 2.84 -8.79 14.64
CA GLN A 60 3.21 -7.83 13.60
C GLN A 60 2.04 -7.54 12.65
N ILE A 61 1.99 -6.29 12.21
CA ILE A 61 1.08 -5.80 11.17
C ILE A 61 1.93 -5.23 10.05
N VAL A 62 1.64 -5.63 8.81
CA VAL A 62 2.19 -4.99 7.61
C VAL A 62 1.11 -4.20 6.89
N ALA A 63 1.47 -3.00 6.43
CA ALA A 63 0.64 -2.20 5.56
C ALA A 63 1.00 -2.47 4.10
N ILE A 64 0.00 -2.83 3.29
CA ILE A 64 0.14 -3.18 1.88
C ILE A 64 -0.75 -2.26 1.07
N THR A 65 -0.18 -1.60 0.08
CA THR A 65 -0.94 -0.71 -0.82
C THR A 65 -1.54 -1.49 -1.98
N PHE A 66 -2.46 -0.85 -2.71
CA PHE A 66 -3.07 -1.42 -3.92
C PHE A 66 -2.05 -1.70 -5.04
N VAL A 67 -0.85 -1.11 -4.95
CA VAL A 67 0.23 -1.35 -5.93
C VAL A 67 1.02 -2.63 -5.66
N HIS A 68 0.82 -3.32 -4.55
CA HIS A 68 1.50 -4.56 -4.23
C HIS A 68 0.63 -5.78 -4.58
N HIS A 69 1.26 -6.78 -5.20
CA HIS A 69 0.63 -8.07 -5.42
C HIS A 69 0.96 -9.03 -4.28
N LEU A 70 -0.09 -9.60 -3.68
CA LEU A 70 0.03 -10.49 -2.53
C LEU A 70 -0.15 -11.94 -2.96
N GLU A 71 0.82 -12.80 -2.67
CA GLU A 71 0.72 -14.24 -2.84
C GLU A 71 0.86 -14.97 -1.51
N LEU A 72 -0.09 -15.84 -1.21
CA LEU A 72 -0.10 -16.69 -0.02
C LEU A 72 0.17 -18.13 -0.42
N ASP A 73 1.11 -18.78 0.25
CA ASP A 73 1.30 -20.23 0.12
C ASP A 73 0.05 -20.96 0.63
N LYS A 74 -0.24 -22.11 0.01
CA LYS A 74 -1.34 -23.00 0.44
C LYS A 74 -1.18 -23.50 1.88
N LYS A 75 0.04 -23.46 2.42
CA LYS A 75 0.36 -23.88 3.81
C LYS A 75 0.43 -22.70 4.80
N ALA A 76 0.29 -21.44 4.34
CA ALA A 76 0.33 -20.29 5.23
C ALA A 76 -0.79 -20.37 6.28
N ALA A 77 -0.48 -20.00 7.51
CA ALA A 77 -1.48 -19.85 8.55
C ALA A 77 -2.44 -18.67 8.25
N ALA A 78 -3.60 -18.69 8.91
CA ALA A 78 -4.58 -17.63 8.77
C ALA A 78 -4.00 -16.28 9.21
N LEU A 79 -4.23 -15.24 8.41
CA LEU A 79 -3.86 -13.85 8.69
C LEU A 79 -5.11 -12.99 8.73
N THR A 80 -5.22 -12.19 9.80
CA THR A 80 -6.28 -11.20 9.91
C THR A 80 -5.99 -10.03 8.98
N THR A 81 -6.97 -9.63 8.18
CA THR A 81 -6.78 -8.56 7.18
C THR A 81 -7.94 -7.58 7.21
N PHE A 82 -7.61 -6.30 7.33
CA PHE A 82 -8.49 -5.18 7.06
C PHE A 82 -8.12 -4.61 5.70
N ALA A 83 -9.07 -4.53 4.79
CA ALA A 83 -8.85 -4.00 3.46
C ALA A 83 -9.92 -2.96 3.12
N PHE A 84 -9.52 -1.83 2.58
CA PHE A 84 -10.40 -0.70 2.30
C PHE A 84 -9.92 0.08 1.08
N ASN A 85 -10.87 0.70 0.40
CA ASN A 85 -10.54 1.61 -0.69
C ASN A 85 -10.50 3.07 -0.22
N ARG A 86 -10.06 3.96 -1.10
CA ARG A 86 -9.95 5.39 -0.81
C ARG A 86 -11.31 6.04 -0.57
N GLU A 87 -12.32 5.59 -1.27
CA GLU A 87 -13.68 6.09 -1.15
C GLU A 87 -14.24 5.84 0.26
N PHE A 88 -13.84 4.75 0.91
CA PHE A 88 -14.24 4.47 2.29
C PHE A 88 -13.49 5.34 3.30
N TYR A 89 -12.18 5.53 3.14
CA TYR A 89 -11.36 6.15 4.20
C TYR A 89 -10.91 7.57 3.88
N CYS A 90 -10.45 7.84 2.66
CA CYS A 90 -9.72 9.07 2.35
C CYS A 90 -10.57 10.24 1.89
N MET A 91 -11.84 10.03 1.52
CA MET A 91 -12.71 11.15 1.11
C MET A 91 -13.06 12.10 2.25
N GLN A 92 -13.03 11.61 3.49
CA GLN A 92 -13.35 12.40 4.68
C GLN A 92 -12.12 12.91 5.43
N GLU A 93 -10.92 12.38 5.13
CA GLU A 93 -9.71 12.66 5.90
C GLU A 93 -8.83 13.70 5.23
N GLN A 94 -8.58 14.80 5.93
CA GLN A 94 -7.66 15.86 5.52
C GLN A 94 -6.29 15.77 6.22
N ASP A 95 -6.13 14.85 7.19
CA ASP A 95 -4.90 14.71 7.97
C ASP A 95 -3.87 13.89 7.20
N SER A 96 -2.74 14.53 6.86
CA SER A 96 -1.69 13.94 6.03
C SER A 96 -1.00 12.73 6.64
N GLU A 97 -0.90 12.65 7.97
CA GLU A 97 -0.16 11.56 8.64
C GLU A 97 -0.90 10.23 8.71
N VAL A 98 -2.21 10.29 8.87
CA VAL A 98 -3.08 9.12 9.01
C VAL A 98 -3.91 8.84 7.76
N SER A 99 -3.68 9.58 6.69
CA SER A 99 -4.38 9.39 5.40
C SER A 99 -3.87 8.15 4.65
N CYS A 100 -4.50 7.83 3.53
CA CYS A 100 -4.01 6.82 2.58
C CYS A 100 -2.60 7.11 2.04
N TYR A 101 -2.04 8.26 2.34
CA TYR A 101 -0.70 8.72 1.98
C TYR A 101 0.22 8.88 3.18
N GLY A 102 -0.27 8.50 4.35
CA GLY A 102 0.48 8.54 5.60
C GLY A 102 1.62 7.52 5.64
N VAL A 103 2.32 7.50 6.78
CA VAL A 103 3.49 6.65 7.02
C VAL A 103 3.29 5.18 6.68
N LEU A 104 2.07 4.67 6.86
CA LEU A 104 1.77 3.25 6.64
C LEU A 104 1.61 2.88 5.16
N PHE A 105 1.12 3.79 4.33
CA PHE A 105 0.79 3.50 2.93
C PHE A 105 1.68 4.27 1.96
N PHE A 106 2.92 4.46 2.35
CA PHE A 106 3.90 5.28 1.68
C PHE A 106 4.62 4.53 0.56
N GLY A 107 4.12 4.69 -0.66
CA GLY A 107 4.81 4.27 -1.88
C GLY A 107 4.98 2.75 -2.08
N ALA A 108 5.33 2.38 -3.31
CA ALA A 108 5.47 0.97 -3.70
C ALA A 108 6.75 0.27 -3.21
N GLN A 109 7.66 0.97 -2.54
CA GLN A 109 8.99 0.44 -2.26
C GLN A 109 9.22 -0.02 -0.83
N HIS A 110 8.36 0.37 0.09
CA HIS A 110 8.48 0.01 1.50
C HIS A 110 7.17 -0.61 2.00
N LEU A 111 7.31 -1.76 2.61
CA LEU A 111 6.24 -2.41 3.35
C LEU A 111 6.45 -2.12 4.84
N PRO A 112 5.79 -1.11 5.41
CA PRO A 112 5.91 -0.81 6.83
C PRO A 112 5.41 -1.98 7.65
N ILE A 113 6.30 -2.59 8.43
CA ILE A 113 5.95 -3.63 9.40
C ILE A 113 6.04 -3.00 10.79
N VAL A 114 4.95 -3.05 11.53
CA VAL A 114 4.90 -2.58 12.91
C VAL A 114 4.70 -3.74 13.88
N THR A 115 5.39 -3.71 15.00
CA THR A 115 5.25 -4.70 16.07
C THR A 115 4.43 -4.13 17.20
N ILE A 116 3.35 -4.82 17.57
CA ILE A 116 2.49 -4.42 18.69
C ILE A 116 3.23 -4.78 19.98
N PRO A 117 3.51 -3.80 20.87
CA PRO A 117 4.15 -4.08 22.16
C PRO A 117 3.26 -4.95 23.04
N PRO A 118 3.83 -5.78 23.93
CA PRO A 118 3.06 -6.69 24.77
C PRO A 118 1.94 -6.01 25.57
N GLU A 119 2.19 -4.81 26.08
CA GLU A 119 1.24 -4.00 26.87
C GLU A 119 0.07 -3.43 26.06
N GLU A 120 0.21 -3.40 24.72
CA GLU A 120 -0.84 -2.92 23.83
C GLU A 120 -1.68 -4.04 23.21
N VAL A 121 -1.26 -5.30 23.29
CA VAL A 121 -1.91 -6.45 22.63
C VAL A 121 -3.40 -6.54 22.99
N ALA A 122 -3.73 -6.46 24.28
CA ALA A 122 -5.12 -6.53 24.72
C ALA A 122 -6.01 -5.44 24.12
N ARG A 123 -5.46 -4.24 23.88
CA ARG A 123 -6.19 -3.13 23.25
C ARG A 123 -6.40 -3.32 21.75
N TYR A 124 -5.49 -4.02 21.06
CA TYR A 124 -5.66 -4.37 19.64
C TYR A 124 -6.66 -5.52 19.49
N GLU A 125 -6.62 -6.52 20.38
CA GLU A 125 -7.60 -7.61 20.41
C GLU A 125 -9.02 -7.08 20.70
N MET A 126 -9.16 -6.19 21.66
CA MET A 126 -10.44 -5.51 21.92
C MET A 126 -10.94 -4.74 20.69
N LEU A 127 -10.05 -4.05 19.98
CA LEU A 127 -10.43 -3.33 18.75
C LEU A 127 -10.90 -4.31 17.66
N TYR A 128 -10.24 -5.47 17.54
CA TYR A 128 -10.67 -6.54 16.66
C TYR A 128 -12.07 -7.03 17.00
N ASP A 129 -12.35 -7.29 18.29
CA ASP A 129 -13.65 -7.78 18.74
C ASP A 129 -14.77 -6.75 18.45
N ILE A 130 -14.49 -5.45 18.64
CA ILE A 130 -15.42 -4.38 18.31
C ILE A 130 -15.69 -4.32 16.80
N PHE A 131 -14.68 -4.56 15.94
CA PHE A 131 -14.91 -4.68 14.48
C PHE A 131 -15.85 -5.84 14.15
N VAL A 132 -15.65 -7.02 14.77
CA VAL A 132 -16.51 -8.19 14.55
C VAL A 132 -17.95 -7.90 14.97
N GLU A 133 -18.13 -7.24 16.11
CA GLU A 133 -19.45 -6.82 16.60
C GLU A 133 -20.11 -5.84 15.63
N GLU A 134 -19.38 -4.79 15.21
CA GLU A 134 -19.94 -3.74 14.35
C GLU A 134 -20.32 -4.26 12.97
N PHE A 135 -19.62 -5.24 12.41
CA PHE A 135 -20.02 -5.86 11.15
C PHE A 135 -21.32 -6.68 11.25
N GLN A 136 -21.78 -7.01 12.45
CA GLN A 136 -23.08 -7.67 12.67
C GLN A 136 -24.23 -6.64 12.74
N ASN A 137 -23.95 -5.40 13.10
CA ASN A 137 -24.93 -4.31 13.12
C ASN A 137 -25.28 -3.92 11.67
N LYS A 138 -26.58 -3.76 11.37
CA LYS A 138 -27.08 -3.45 10.03
C LYS A 138 -27.97 -2.20 10.09
N ASP A 139 -27.42 -1.12 10.59
CA ASP A 139 -28.10 0.17 10.68
C ASP A 139 -27.47 1.23 9.74
N ASN A 140 -28.08 2.41 9.71
CA ASN A 140 -27.67 3.50 8.82
C ASN A 140 -26.37 4.19 9.26
N ILE A 141 -25.86 3.93 10.48
CA ILE A 141 -24.65 4.54 11.03
C ILE A 141 -23.48 3.55 11.09
N GLN A 142 -23.68 2.30 10.69
CA GLN A 142 -22.62 1.27 10.65
C GLN A 142 -21.36 1.77 9.92
N GLY A 143 -21.53 2.42 8.76
CA GLY A 143 -20.41 2.94 7.98
C GLY A 143 -19.56 3.95 8.73
N GLU A 144 -20.20 4.87 9.46
CA GLU A 144 -19.52 5.87 10.29
C GLU A 144 -18.74 5.20 11.42
N MET A 145 -19.35 4.24 12.12
CA MET A 145 -18.67 3.52 13.21
C MET A 145 -17.47 2.73 12.66
N LEU A 146 -17.64 2.00 11.58
CA LEU A 146 -16.55 1.25 10.92
C LEU A 146 -15.42 2.19 10.47
N HIS A 147 -15.75 3.39 9.98
CA HIS A 147 -14.76 4.41 9.63
C HIS A 147 -13.96 4.88 10.84
N VAL A 148 -14.61 5.18 11.98
CA VAL A 148 -13.96 5.60 13.24
C VAL A 148 -13.06 4.47 13.77
N LEU A 149 -13.51 3.21 13.72
CA LEU A 149 -12.71 2.06 14.15
C LEU A 149 -11.47 1.87 13.27
N LEU A 150 -11.62 1.97 11.94
CA LEU A 150 -10.49 1.89 11.01
C LEU A 150 -9.51 3.03 11.23
N LYS A 151 -10.00 4.25 11.41
CA LYS A 151 -9.16 5.42 11.75
C LYS A 151 -8.36 5.19 13.01
N ARG A 152 -8.99 4.66 14.06
CA ARG A 152 -8.30 4.31 15.32
C ARG A 152 -7.20 3.27 15.09
N LEU A 153 -7.45 2.23 14.30
CA LEU A 153 -6.44 1.21 13.95
C LEU A 153 -5.26 1.84 13.21
N ILE A 154 -5.52 2.65 12.20
CA ILE A 154 -4.49 3.34 11.41
C ILE A 154 -3.66 4.27 12.31
N ILE A 155 -4.29 5.09 13.18
CA ILE A 155 -3.57 5.96 14.11
C ILE A 155 -2.66 5.15 15.03
N LYS A 156 -3.14 4.04 15.59
CA LYS A 156 -2.33 3.18 16.46
C LYS A 156 -1.13 2.60 15.70
N CYS A 157 -1.34 2.08 14.51
CA CYS A 157 -0.25 1.57 13.67
C CYS A 157 0.74 2.66 13.24
N THR A 158 0.24 3.86 12.91
CA THR A 158 1.09 5.02 12.55
C THR A 158 2.00 5.41 13.71
N ARG A 159 1.49 5.48 14.93
CA ARG A 159 2.31 5.77 16.13
C ARG A 159 3.40 4.72 16.34
N LEU A 160 3.10 3.43 16.14
CA LEU A 160 4.10 2.38 16.21
C LEU A 160 5.15 2.52 15.10
N ALA A 161 4.73 2.83 13.88
CA ALA A 161 5.63 3.04 12.75
C ALA A 161 6.60 4.21 13.02
N HIS A 162 6.13 5.33 13.55
CA HIS A 162 7.01 6.45 13.94
C HIS A 162 8.06 6.05 14.98
N ASN A 163 7.69 5.23 15.95
CA ASN A 163 8.60 4.82 17.03
C ASN A 163 9.60 3.74 16.60
N GLN A 164 9.27 2.91 15.60
CA GLN A 164 10.04 1.72 15.24
C GLN A 164 10.87 1.87 13.98
N THR A 165 10.69 2.95 13.17
CA THR A 165 11.17 2.94 11.80
C THR A 165 11.98 4.17 11.39
N PHE A 166 12.72 3.94 10.35
CA PHE A 166 13.39 4.66 9.25
C PHE A 166 13.18 6.20 9.16
N PHE A 167 12.05 6.75 9.64
CA PHE A 167 11.71 8.17 9.56
C PHE A 167 12.37 9.04 10.64
N GLN A 168 13.11 8.47 11.58
CA GLN A 168 13.84 9.24 12.63
C GLN A 168 14.93 10.17 12.08
N LYS A 169 15.29 10.04 10.80
CA LYS A 169 16.34 10.87 10.16
C LYS A 169 15.79 12.05 9.36
N LEU A 170 14.51 12.09 9.06
CA LEU A 170 13.86 13.16 8.29
C LEU A 170 13.20 14.15 9.25
N ASP A 171 13.31 15.45 8.99
CA ASP A 171 12.42 16.41 9.61
C ASP A 171 11.00 16.25 9.05
N GLU A 172 10.01 16.76 9.77
CA GLU A 172 8.59 16.58 9.44
C GLU A 172 8.24 17.11 8.03
N VAL A 173 8.83 18.25 7.65
CA VAL A 173 8.58 18.90 6.35
C VAL A 173 9.17 18.07 5.20
N GLN A 174 10.37 17.51 5.39
CA GLN A 174 11.03 16.68 4.40
C GLN A 174 10.32 15.32 4.25
N THR A 175 9.90 14.73 5.36
CA THR A 175 9.10 13.51 5.37
C THR A 175 7.82 13.70 4.56
N GLU A 176 7.11 14.78 4.79
CA GLU A 176 5.87 15.11 4.08
C GLU A 176 6.11 15.32 2.57
N LEU A 177 7.22 15.99 2.21
CA LEU A 177 7.58 16.19 0.80
C LEU A 177 7.88 14.86 0.10
N VAL A 178 8.63 13.96 0.73
CA VAL A 178 8.94 12.64 0.20
C VAL A 178 7.67 11.81 0.04
N ARG A 179 6.75 11.86 1.00
CA ARG A 179 5.43 11.20 0.91
C ARG A 179 4.61 11.71 -0.27
N LYS A 180 4.46 13.03 -0.39
CA LYS A 180 3.72 13.65 -1.50
C LYS A 180 4.31 13.28 -2.85
N TYR A 181 5.65 13.23 -2.95
CA TYR A 181 6.32 12.81 -4.16
C TYR A 181 5.93 11.37 -4.56
N ASN A 182 6.07 10.41 -3.65
CA ASN A 182 5.73 9.01 -3.92
C ASN A 182 4.26 8.85 -4.30
N PHE A 183 3.38 9.54 -3.58
CA PHE A 183 1.95 9.55 -3.90
C PHE A 183 1.66 10.05 -5.30
N LEU A 184 2.24 11.18 -5.69
CA LEU A 184 2.06 11.73 -7.04
C LEU A 184 2.60 10.76 -8.10
N VAL A 185 3.70 10.06 -7.82
CA VAL A 185 4.23 9.02 -8.71
C VAL A 185 3.21 7.88 -8.85
N ASP A 186 2.61 7.40 -7.77
CA ASP A 186 1.62 6.32 -7.80
C ASP A 186 0.38 6.68 -8.65
N ILE A 187 0.01 7.95 -8.69
CA ILE A 187 -1.13 8.41 -9.50
C ILE A 187 -0.73 8.66 -10.96
N HIS A 188 0.41 9.29 -11.19
CA HIS A 188 0.72 9.91 -12.48
C HIS A 188 1.79 9.17 -13.30
N TYR A 189 2.37 8.05 -12.84
CA TYR A 189 3.46 7.33 -13.51
C TYR A 189 3.18 6.95 -14.96
N LYS A 190 1.92 6.80 -15.37
CA LYS A 190 1.55 6.49 -16.75
C LYS A 190 1.75 7.67 -17.69
N THR A 191 1.51 8.89 -17.20
CA THR A 191 1.52 10.12 -18.01
C THR A 191 2.72 11.01 -17.75
N LYS A 192 3.33 10.92 -16.56
CA LYS A 192 4.46 11.76 -16.14
C LYS A 192 5.65 10.88 -15.76
N LYS A 193 6.76 11.05 -16.47
CA LYS A 193 7.94 10.19 -16.36
C LYS A 193 9.21 10.92 -15.97
N GLN A 194 9.14 12.24 -15.82
CA GLN A 194 10.27 13.10 -15.49
C GLN A 194 10.15 13.66 -14.09
N VAL A 195 11.25 13.74 -13.37
CA VAL A 195 11.29 14.35 -12.03
C VAL A 195 10.78 15.81 -12.06
N ALA A 196 11.00 16.52 -13.17
CA ALA A 196 10.54 17.89 -13.34
C ALA A 196 9.01 18.02 -13.25
N ASP A 197 8.26 17.07 -13.79
CA ASP A 197 6.79 17.06 -13.74
C ASP A 197 6.28 17.06 -12.29
N TYR A 198 6.89 16.22 -11.45
CA TYR A 198 6.53 16.09 -10.03
C TYR A 198 7.05 17.24 -9.18
N ALA A 199 8.21 17.78 -9.55
CA ALA A 199 8.77 18.95 -8.89
C ALA A 199 7.85 20.17 -9.06
N GLU A 200 7.31 20.37 -10.26
CA GLU A 200 6.32 21.42 -10.54
C GLU A 200 5.06 21.22 -9.68
N MET A 201 4.50 20.00 -9.63
CA MET A 201 3.31 19.68 -8.82
C MET A 201 3.53 19.96 -7.33
N LEU A 202 4.77 19.81 -6.85
CA LEU A 202 5.16 20.05 -5.46
C LEU A 202 5.66 21.48 -5.18
N ASN A 203 5.63 22.37 -6.18
CA ASN A 203 6.20 23.72 -6.09
C ASN A 203 7.66 23.69 -5.60
N LYS A 204 8.47 22.75 -6.09
CA LYS A 204 9.89 22.58 -5.78
C LYS A 204 10.71 22.49 -7.07
N SER A 205 12.04 22.70 -6.95
CA SER A 205 12.93 22.40 -8.08
C SER A 205 13.28 20.91 -8.11
N PRO A 206 13.57 20.32 -9.30
CA PRO A 206 14.09 18.94 -9.39
C PRO A 206 15.36 18.74 -8.56
N LYS A 207 16.21 19.77 -8.47
CA LYS A 207 17.43 19.77 -7.67
C LYS A 207 17.13 19.67 -6.17
N THR A 208 16.12 20.42 -5.69
CA THR A 208 15.66 20.35 -4.28
C THR A 208 15.20 18.95 -3.93
N LEU A 209 14.37 18.34 -4.77
CA LEU A 209 13.92 16.96 -4.56
C LEU A 209 15.11 16.01 -4.51
N SER A 210 15.99 16.05 -5.53
CA SER A 210 17.15 15.16 -5.59
C SER A 210 18.09 15.31 -4.37
N ASN A 211 18.26 16.53 -3.88
CA ASN A 211 19.09 16.78 -2.69
C ASN A 211 18.46 16.18 -1.41
N ILE A 212 17.15 16.34 -1.21
CA ILE A 212 16.46 15.77 -0.06
C ILE A 212 16.56 14.25 -0.07
N PHE A 213 16.26 13.62 -1.20
CA PHE A 213 16.34 12.17 -1.32
C PHE A 213 17.77 11.65 -1.10
N LYS A 214 18.78 12.36 -1.63
CA LYS A 214 20.20 12.00 -1.42
C LYS A 214 20.65 12.19 0.03
N LEU A 215 20.23 13.27 0.69
CA LEU A 215 20.60 13.59 2.07
C LEU A 215 20.19 12.47 3.05
N HIS A 216 19.13 11.76 2.72
CA HIS A 216 18.56 10.72 3.56
C HIS A 216 18.78 9.30 3.04
N ASP A 217 19.75 9.10 2.13
CA ASP A 217 20.07 7.80 1.53
C ASP A 217 18.87 7.09 0.90
N LEU A 218 17.89 7.86 0.42
CA LEU A 218 16.73 7.34 -0.29
C LEU A 218 17.08 7.06 -1.75
N LYS A 219 16.32 6.16 -2.38
CA LYS A 219 16.39 6.00 -3.84
C LYS A 219 16.13 7.35 -4.52
N THR A 220 16.83 7.62 -5.62
CA THR A 220 16.62 8.91 -6.32
C THR A 220 15.17 9.06 -6.78
N PRO A 221 14.66 10.31 -6.89
CA PRO A 221 13.31 10.55 -7.42
C PRO A 221 13.04 9.84 -8.75
N GLN A 222 14.01 9.83 -9.66
CA GLN A 222 13.87 9.14 -10.95
C GLN A 222 13.78 7.62 -10.82
N GLN A 223 14.52 7.03 -9.87
CA GLN A 223 14.42 5.59 -9.59
C GLN A 223 13.04 5.20 -9.08
N ILE A 224 12.41 6.02 -8.24
CA ILE A 224 11.06 5.77 -7.73
C ILE A 224 10.05 5.72 -8.88
N ILE A 225 10.13 6.65 -9.83
CA ILE A 225 9.29 6.63 -11.03
C ILE A 225 9.53 5.34 -11.82
N HIS A 226 10.80 4.99 -12.06
CA HIS A 226 11.16 3.81 -12.81
C HIS A 226 10.69 2.53 -12.13
N ASP A 227 10.89 2.40 -10.82
CA ASP A 227 10.48 1.24 -10.05
C ASP A 227 8.95 1.07 -10.08
N ARG A 228 8.19 2.17 -10.02
CA ARG A 228 6.73 2.13 -10.11
C ARG A 228 6.25 1.64 -11.48
N ILE A 229 6.86 2.16 -12.56
CA ILE A 229 6.55 1.72 -13.93
C ILE A 229 6.93 0.26 -14.13
N ALA A 230 8.11 -0.15 -13.64
CA ALA A 230 8.62 -1.51 -13.76
C ALA A 230 7.73 -2.52 -13.02
N LEU A 231 7.31 -2.21 -11.80
CA LEU A 231 6.39 -3.04 -11.01
C LEU A 231 5.08 -3.26 -11.77
N GLU A 232 4.48 -2.19 -12.31
CA GLU A 232 3.24 -2.32 -13.07
C GLU A 232 3.42 -3.08 -14.37
N SER A 233 4.57 -2.90 -15.03
CA SER A 233 4.94 -3.66 -16.23
C SER A 233 4.93 -5.16 -15.95
N LYS A 234 5.58 -5.55 -14.86
CA LYS A 234 5.66 -6.97 -14.45
C LYS A 234 4.28 -7.54 -14.12
N ARG A 235 3.43 -6.76 -13.48
CA ARG A 235 2.04 -7.17 -13.19
C ARG A 235 1.24 -7.44 -14.44
N PHE A 236 1.27 -6.51 -15.39
CA PHE A 236 0.56 -6.72 -16.65
C PHE A 236 1.06 -7.95 -17.39
N LEU A 237 2.38 -8.19 -17.40
CA LEU A 237 2.97 -9.36 -18.06
C LEU A 237 2.60 -10.68 -17.36
N LEU A 238 2.48 -10.70 -16.04
CA LEU A 238 2.22 -11.92 -15.26
C LEU A 238 0.74 -12.25 -15.10
N PHE A 239 -0.11 -11.22 -15.03
CA PHE A 239 -1.51 -11.37 -14.59
C PHE A 239 -2.53 -10.95 -15.64
N THR A 240 -2.10 -10.62 -16.87
CA THR A 240 -3.04 -10.30 -17.96
C THR A 240 -2.59 -10.97 -19.26
N ASP A 241 -3.54 -11.20 -20.19
CA ASP A 241 -3.27 -11.72 -21.52
C ASP A 241 -2.87 -10.63 -22.53
N LYS A 242 -2.43 -9.46 -22.05
CA LYS A 242 -2.09 -8.32 -22.89
C LYS A 242 -0.73 -8.53 -23.56
N SER A 243 -0.65 -8.16 -24.83
CA SER A 243 0.61 -8.15 -25.56
C SER A 243 1.57 -7.09 -25.01
N CYS A 244 2.86 -7.30 -25.20
CA CYS A 244 3.91 -6.33 -24.85
C CYS A 244 3.64 -4.92 -25.43
N LYS A 245 3.05 -4.86 -26.63
CA LYS A 245 2.70 -3.61 -27.31
C LYS A 245 1.56 -2.87 -26.60
N GLU A 246 0.52 -3.59 -26.20
CA GLU A 246 -0.60 -3.02 -25.44
C GLU A 246 -0.13 -2.52 -24.07
N ILE A 247 0.70 -3.32 -23.38
CA ILE A 247 1.26 -2.93 -22.07
C ILE A 247 2.11 -1.66 -22.20
N ALA A 248 2.94 -1.55 -23.24
CA ALA A 248 3.73 -0.36 -23.50
C ALA A 248 2.85 0.91 -23.59
N TYR A 249 1.79 0.85 -24.40
CA TYR A 249 0.87 1.98 -24.56
C TYR A 249 0.08 2.29 -23.27
N MET A 250 -0.37 1.26 -22.54
CA MET A 250 -1.05 1.44 -21.25
C MET A 250 -0.17 2.10 -20.19
N LEU A 251 1.14 1.88 -20.27
CA LEU A 251 2.13 2.50 -19.40
C LEU A 251 2.63 3.85 -19.92
N GLY A 252 2.02 4.37 -21.01
CA GLY A 252 2.34 5.66 -21.59
C GLY A 252 3.70 5.72 -22.29
N PHE A 253 4.15 4.61 -22.92
CA PHE A 253 5.26 4.63 -23.85
C PHE A 253 4.73 4.85 -25.27
N ASP A 254 5.33 5.78 -25.97
CA ASP A 254 4.97 6.07 -27.38
C ASP A 254 5.43 4.96 -28.34
N ASP A 255 6.51 4.23 -27.96
CA ASP A 255 7.08 3.15 -28.75
C ASP A 255 7.34 1.91 -27.87
N PRO A 256 6.78 0.73 -28.24
CA PRO A 256 7.04 -0.53 -27.56
C PRO A 256 8.53 -0.92 -27.47
N THR A 257 9.36 -0.43 -28.40
CA THR A 257 10.81 -0.65 -28.37
C THR A 257 11.46 0.06 -27.19
N HIS A 258 10.99 1.26 -26.86
CA HIS A 258 11.44 1.99 -25.67
C HIS A 258 11.01 1.29 -24.38
N PHE A 259 9.79 0.77 -24.33
CA PHE A 259 9.33 -0.06 -23.21
C PHE A 259 10.20 -1.30 -23.02
N SER A 260 10.48 -2.04 -24.10
CA SER A 260 11.31 -3.25 -24.04
C SER A 260 12.73 -2.97 -23.53
N LYS A 261 13.34 -1.87 -23.99
CA LYS A 261 14.66 -1.42 -23.51
C LYS A 261 14.61 -1.01 -22.03
N PHE A 262 13.57 -0.29 -21.63
CA PHE A 262 13.34 0.10 -20.24
C PHE A 262 13.20 -1.12 -19.33
N PHE A 263 12.34 -2.05 -19.68
CA PHE A 263 12.10 -3.29 -18.92
C PHE A 263 13.38 -4.13 -18.78
N LYS A 264 14.10 -4.33 -19.90
CA LYS A 264 15.38 -5.05 -19.92
C LYS A 264 16.43 -4.39 -19.04
N LYS A 265 16.47 -3.06 -19.00
CA LYS A 265 17.41 -2.31 -18.14
C LYS A 265 17.18 -2.57 -16.66
N ILE A 266 15.93 -2.76 -16.23
CA ILE A 266 15.56 -2.93 -14.81
C ILE A 266 15.63 -4.39 -14.39
N TYR A 267 15.10 -5.30 -15.19
CA TYR A 267 14.98 -6.72 -14.83
C TYR A 267 16.03 -7.63 -15.47
N ASN A 268 16.94 -7.10 -16.31
CA ASN A 268 17.92 -7.86 -17.09
C ASN A 268 17.31 -8.93 -18.01
N GLN A 269 16.00 -8.86 -18.26
CA GLN A 269 15.21 -9.77 -19.08
C GLN A 269 14.38 -8.96 -20.07
N THR A 270 14.10 -9.51 -21.23
CA THR A 270 13.12 -8.92 -22.16
C THR A 270 11.71 -9.19 -21.65
N PRO A 271 10.76 -8.23 -21.80
CA PRO A 271 9.35 -8.58 -21.66
C PRO A 271 9.05 -9.65 -22.72
N LEU A 272 8.34 -10.67 -22.36
CA LEU A 272 8.05 -11.84 -23.19
C LEU A 272 7.57 -11.49 -24.59
#